data_4a6a44db49b8d469e78af30314590b6a
#
_entry.id   4a6a44db49b8d469e78af30314590b6a
#
_cell.length_a   1.000
_cell.length_b   1.000
_cell.length_c   1.000
_cell.angle_alpha   90.00
_cell.angle_beta   90.00
_cell.angle_gamma   90.00
#
_symmetry.space_group_name_H-M   'P 1'
#
loop_
_entity.id
_entity.type
_entity.pdbx_description
1 polymer ?
#
loop_
_entity_poly.entity_id
_entity_poly.type
_entity_poly.pdbx_seq_one_letter_code
_entity_poly.pdbx_strand_id
1 'polypeptide(L)'
;TDIACETASEGGKPSYYNRAFFLTPEGNAYYYDKRHLFRMGHETEHFTPGNRRPIIRYRGWNILLLVCYDLRFPVWSRNTSNEYDLLIYVANWPIPRRKVWDILLQARALENISYVCGVNRIGKDGRDIPHSGGSVVYSPKGEVLATVPDNEEAIATASLNLSSLQEFRLKFPAWKDADEFVISSNNSSQ
;
A
#
# COMPACT_ATOMS: atom_id res chain seq x y z
N THR A 1 -7.68 1.81 -6.21
CA THR A 1 -7.79 2.30 -7.61
C THR A 1 -6.83 3.43 -7.79
N ASP A 2 -5.97 3.33 -8.80
CA ASP A 2 -5.10 4.43 -9.20
C ASP A 2 -5.98 5.47 -9.92
N ILE A 3 -6.16 6.62 -9.32
CA ILE A 3 -6.91 7.73 -9.91
C ILE A 3 -5.95 8.89 -10.11
N ALA A 4 -5.88 9.41 -11.34
CA ALA A 4 -5.25 10.70 -11.59
C ALA A 4 -6.12 11.80 -10.96
N CYS A 5 -5.54 12.60 -10.11
CA CYS A 5 -6.23 13.69 -9.43
C CYS A 5 -5.51 15.01 -9.71
N GLU A 6 -6.22 15.96 -10.26
CA GLU A 6 -5.75 17.31 -10.43
C GLU A 6 -5.97 18.12 -9.15
N THR A 7 -4.95 18.88 -8.75
CA THR A 7 -5.08 19.89 -7.69
C THR A 7 -4.64 21.23 -8.20
N ALA A 8 -5.38 22.28 -7.87
CA ALA A 8 -4.94 23.64 -8.15
C ALA A 8 -3.65 23.92 -7.37
N SER A 9 -2.62 24.39 -8.06
CA SER A 9 -1.42 24.91 -7.41
C SER A 9 -1.56 26.41 -7.20
N GLU A 10 -1.13 26.90 -6.05
CA GLU A 10 -0.94 28.34 -5.88
C GLU A 10 0.12 28.81 -6.88
N GLY A 11 -0.31 29.45 -7.96
CA GLY A 11 0.59 30.11 -8.91
C GLY A 11 0.70 29.50 -10.30
N GLY A 12 -0.20 28.58 -10.77
CA GLY A 12 -0.26 28.42 -12.20
C GLY A 12 -0.50 27.04 -12.81
N LYS A 13 0.36 26.05 -12.69
CA LYS A 13 0.15 24.77 -13.40
C LYS A 13 -0.53 23.74 -12.52
N PRO A 14 -1.55 23.01 -13.03
CA PRO A 14 -2.18 21.94 -12.26
C PRO A 14 -1.16 20.83 -11.95
N SER A 15 -1.22 20.30 -10.71
CA SER A 15 -0.45 19.12 -10.32
C SER A 15 -1.33 17.89 -10.39
N TYR A 16 -0.82 16.82 -10.98
CA TYR A 16 -1.52 15.54 -11.10
C TYR A 16 -0.91 14.51 -10.15
N TYR A 17 -1.76 13.74 -9.49
CA TYR A 17 -1.33 12.71 -8.53
C TYR A 17 -1.93 11.37 -8.88
N ASN A 18 -1.16 10.31 -8.70
CA ASN A 18 -1.68 8.96 -8.61
C ASN A 18 -2.17 8.76 -7.17
N ARG A 19 -3.50 8.80 -6.97
CA ARG A 19 -4.14 8.90 -5.65
C ARG A 19 -5.03 7.69 -5.35
N ALA A 20 -4.80 7.07 -4.19
CA ALA A 20 -5.72 6.09 -3.62
C ALA A 20 -6.66 6.75 -2.61
N PHE A 21 -7.92 6.29 -2.59
CA PHE A 21 -8.95 6.76 -1.65
C PHE A 21 -9.39 5.63 -0.72
N PHE A 22 -9.64 6.00 0.53
CA PHE A 22 -10.34 5.20 1.51
C PHE A 22 -11.62 5.94 1.90
N LEU A 23 -12.77 5.37 1.54
CA LEU A 23 -14.08 5.96 1.77
C LEU A 23 -14.80 5.16 2.85
N THR A 24 -15.41 5.84 3.81
CA THR A 24 -16.22 5.20 4.84
C THR A 24 -17.71 5.25 4.47
N PRO A 25 -18.53 4.35 5.02
CA PRO A 25 -20.00 4.41 4.83
C PRO A 25 -20.64 5.72 5.29
N GLU A 26 -20.01 6.42 6.24
CA GLU A 26 -20.45 7.71 6.76
C GLU A 26 -20.11 8.88 5.81
N GLY A 27 -19.45 8.60 4.67
CA GLY A 27 -19.08 9.60 3.66
C GLY A 27 -17.74 10.28 3.90
N ASN A 28 -16.97 9.89 4.92
CA ASN A 28 -15.62 10.42 5.11
C ASN A 28 -14.68 9.89 4.03
N ALA A 29 -13.86 10.76 3.45
CA ALA A 29 -12.86 10.43 2.45
C ALA A 29 -11.45 10.70 2.98
N TYR A 30 -10.62 9.68 2.96
CA TYR A 30 -9.18 9.79 3.20
C TYR A 30 -8.46 9.48 1.91
N TYR A 31 -7.29 10.06 1.69
CA TYR A 31 -6.52 9.79 0.49
C TYR A 31 -5.02 9.69 0.75
N TYR A 32 -4.37 9.00 -0.15
CA TYR A 32 -2.92 8.86 -0.19
C TYR A 32 -2.42 9.13 -1.61
N ASP A 33 -1.50 10.06 -1.76
CA ASP A 33 -0.79 10.32 -3.00
C ASP A 33 0.46 9.47 -3.06
N LYS A 34 0.58 8.68 -4.12
CA LYS A 34 1.68 7.76 -4.34
C LYS A 34 3.04 8.45 -4.20
N ARG A 35 3.87 7.95 -3.29
CA ARG A 35 5.20 8.52 -3.03
C ARG A 35 6.19 8.15 -4.11
N HIS A 36 6.24 6.88 -4.50
CA HIS A 36 7.25 6.37 -5.42
C HIS A 36 6.64 6.17 -6.80
N LEU A 37 6.88 7.13 -7.67
CA LEU A 37 6.42 7.08 -9.05
C LEU A 37 7.23 6.07 -9.85
N PHE A 38 6.56 5.25 -10.66
CA PHE A 38 7.19 4.23 -11.47
C PHE A 38 7.83 4.84 -12.72
N ARG A 39 9.12 5.15 -12.64
CA ARG A 39 9.89 5.81 -13.71
C ARG A 39 9.85 5.04 -15.05
N MET A 40 9.99 3.72 -15.03
CA MET A 40 9.91 2.91 -16.24
C MET A 40 8.51 2.87 -16.88
N GLY A 41 7.50 3.31 -16.16
CA GLY A 41 6.13 3.53 -16.66
C GLY A 41 5.86 4.97 -17.04
N HIS A 42 6.88 5.82 -17.03
CA HIS A 42 6.78 7.26 -17.31
C HIS A 42 5.92 8.07 -16.33
N GLU A 43 5.60 7.50 -15.16
CA GLU A 43 4.79 8.21 -14.15
C GLU A 43 5.43 9.53 -13.70
N THR A 44 6.76 9.60 -13.67
CA THR A 44 7.50 10.81 -13.28
C THR A 44 7.36 11.98 -14.27
N GLU A 45 6.88 11.72 -15.48
CA GLU A 45 6.65 12.72 -16.50
C GLU A 45 5.25 13.37 -16.39
N HIS A 46 4.32 12.67 -15.69
CA HIS A 46 2.92 13.05 -15.66
C HIS A 46 2.40 13.34 -14.26
N PHE A 47 3.00 12.74 -13.22
CA PHE A 47 2.52 12.85 -11.85
C PHE A 47 3.53 13.50 -10.92
N THR A 48 3.00 14.15 -9.90
CA THR A 48 3.76 14.70 -8.77
C THR A 48 3.81 13.64 -7.65
N PRO A 49 4.98 13.35 -7.06
CA PRO A 49 5.07 12.42 -5.95
C PRO A 49 4.42 13.00 -4.69
N GLY A 50 3.68 12.16 -3.97
CA GLY A 50 3.18 12.49 -2.64
C GLY A 50 4.33 12.61 -1.62
N ASN A 51 4.08 13.36 -0.55
CA ASN A 51 5.04 13.56 0.55
C ASN A 51 4.46 13.22 1.93
N ARG A 52 3.24 12.74 2.00
CA ARG A 52 2.51 12.42 3.23
C ARG A 52 2.22 10.93 3.29
N ARG A 53 2.28 10.38 4.49
CA ARG A 53 1.96 8.99 4.81
C ARG A 53 0.93 8.96 5.94
N PRO A 54 -0.35 9.26 5.64
CA PRO A 54 -1.39 9.34 6.64
C PRO A 54 -1.74 7.96 7.18
N ILE A 55 -1.95 7.88 8.51
CA ILE A 55 -2.56 6.72 9.16
C ILE A 55 -4.05 7.00 9.28
N ILE A 56 -4.86 6.18 8.65
CA ILE A 56 -6.33 6.26 8.65
C ILE A 56 -6.84 5.53 9.88
N ARG A 57 -7.58 6.23 10.74
CA ARG A 57 -8.21 5.63 11.92
C ARG A 57 -9.67 5.31 11.60
N TYR A 58 -9.99 4.03 11.57
CA TYR A 58 -11.34 3.58 11.25
C TYR A 58 -11.74 2.36 12.08
N ARG A 59 -12.85 2.45 12.82
CA ARG A 59 -13.42 1.38 13.67
C ARG A 59 -12.39 0.74 14.62
N GLY A 60 -11.53 1.55 15.21
CA GLY A 60 -10.50 1.09 16.14
C GLY A 60 -9.23 0.55 15.49
N TRP A 61 -9.17 0.45 14.15
CA TRP A 61 -8.00 0.07 13.38
C TRP A 61 -7.20 1.28 12.92
N ASN A 62 -5.89 1.14 12.92
CA ASN A 62 -4.97 2.05 12.25
C ASN A 62 -4.58 1.44 10.91
N ILE A 63 -4.87 2.13 9.82
CA ILE A 63 -4.70 1.61 8.45
C ILE A 63 -3.72 2.49 7.69
N LEU A 64 -2.71 1.88 7.08
CA LEU A 64 -1.84 2.52 6.10
C LEU A 64 -2.27 2.09 4.70
N LEU A 65 -2.52 3.08 3.82
CA LEU A 65 -2.86 2.87 2.43
C LEU A 65 -1.69 3.29 1.54
N LEU A 66 -1.22 2.40 0.69
CA LEU A 66 -0.11 2.63 -0.25
C LEU A 66 -0.48 2.18 -1.67
N VAL A 67 0.30 2.61 -2.67
CA VAL A 67 -0.01 2.34 -4.08
C VAL A 67 1.13 1.61 -4.77
N CYS A 68 0.84 0.40 -5.26
CA CYS A 68 1.61 -0.33 -6.25
C CYS A 68 3.13 -0.33 -6.00
N TYR A 69 3.87 0.52 -6.70
CA TYR A 69 5.34 0.58 -6.66
C TYR A 69 5.92 0.92 -5.28
N ASP A 70 5.13 1.55 -4.38
CA ASP A 70 5.51 1.78 -2.98
C ASP A 70 5.91 0.49 -2.26
N LEU A 71 5.36 -0.66 -2.69
CA LEU A 71 5.69 -1.97 -2.15
C LEU A 71 7.20 -2.30 -2.21
N ARG A 72 7.94 -1.74 -3.17
CA ARG A 72 9.38 -1.95 -3.31
C ARG A 72 10.23 -1.20 -2.30
N PHE A 73 9.65 -0.29 -1.54
CA PHE A 73 10.39 0.62 -0.67
C PHE A 73 10.07 0.33 0.81
N PRO A 74 10.89 -0.56 1.46
CA PRO A 74 10.61 -1.02 2.81
C PRO A 74 10.61 0.11 3.85
N VAL A 75 11.46 1.11 3.69
CA VAL A 75 11.55 2.25 4.61
C VAL A 75 10.24 3.03 4.66
N TRP A 76 9.57 3.22 3.50
CA TRP A 76 8.28 3.92 3.43
C TRP A 76 7.13 3.10 4.03
N SER A 77 7.23 1.78 3.96
CA SER A 77 6.24 0.84 4.50
C SER A 77 6.51 0.46 5.96
N ARG A 78 7.64 0.90 6.54
CA ARG A 78 8.04 0.49 7.88
C ARG A 78 7.02 0.91 8.93
N ASN A 79 6.63 -0.04 9.78
CA ASN A 79 5.72 0.17 10.91
C ASN A 79 6.52 0.65 12.12
N THR A 80 6.70 1.96 12.22
CA THR A 80 7.44 2.56 13.35
C THR A 80 6.53 2.58 14.58
N SER A 81 6.99 1.97 15.68
CA SER A 81 6.25 1.95 16.95
C SER A 81 4.81 1.40 16.84
N ASN A 82 4.57 0.46 15.93
CA ASN A 82 3.24 -0.12 15.68
C ASN A 82 2.17 0.93 15.33
N GLU A 83 2.51 1.94 14.55
CA GLU A 83 1.60 3.04 14.18
C GLU A 83 0.42 2.59 13.32
N TYR A 84 0.50 1.43 12.65
CA TYR A 84 -0.61 0.83 11.90
C TYR A 84 -0.78 -0.67 12.19
N ASP A 85 -2.00 -1.16 12.00
CA ASP A 85 -2.42 -2.54 12.22
C ASP A 85 -2.65 -3.30 10.92
N LEU A 86 -3.08 -2.57 9.88
CA LEU A 86 -3.38 -3.07 8.55
C LEU A 86 -2.69 -2.19 7.50
N LEU A 87 -1.94 -2.83 6.61
CA LEU A 87 -1.33 -2.20 5.45
C LEU A 87 -2.05 -2.66 4.19
N ILE A 88 -2.57 -1.72 3.40
CA ILE A 88 -3.28 -2.00 2.16
C ILE A 88 -2.47 -1.47 0.97
N TYR A 89 -2.26 -2.32 -0.03
CA TYR A 89 -1.75 -1.94 -1.34
C TYR A 89 -2.82 -2.13 -2.40
N VAL A 90 -3.09 -1.08 -3.17
CA VAL A 90 -3.86 -1.15 -4.42
C VAL A 90 -2.90 -1.02 -5.60
N ALA A 91 -3.04 -1.87 -6.62
CA ALA A 91 -2.01 -1.98 -7.65
C ALA A 91 -2.50 -2.32 -9.06
N ASN A 92 -1.68 -1.89 -10.04
CA ASN A 92 -1.60 -2.40 -11.39
C ASN A 92 -0.24 -3.12 -11.53
N TRP A 93 -0.10 -4.32 -10.95
CA TRP A 93 1.16 -5.06 -10.90
C TRP A 93 1.18 -6.17 -11.96
N PRO A 94 2.06 -6.10 -12.97
CA PRO A 94 2.00 -6.99 -14.13
C PRO A 94 2.65 -8.36 -13.87
N ILE A 95 2.23 -9.36 -14.67
CA ILE A 95 2.70 -10.74 -14.60
C ILE A 95 4.22 -10.89 -14.57
N PRO A 96 5.03 -10.21 -15.40
CA PRO A 96 6.48 -10.39 -15.38
C PRO A 96 7.15 -10.09 -14.03
N ARG A 97 6.45 -9.39 -13.16
CA ARG A 97 6.93 -9.05 -11.80
C ARG A 97 6.10 -9.67 -10.68
N ARG A 98 5.22 -10.64 -11.00
CA ARG A 98 4.31 -11.27 -10.05
C ARG A 98 5.04 -11.85 -8.82
N LYS A 99 6.12 -12.59 -9.03
CA LYS A 99 6.92 -13.16 -7.94
C LYS A 99 7.38 -12.10 -6.91
N VAL A 100 7.69 -10.91 -7.38
CA VAL A 100 8.12 -9.81 -6.50
C VAL A 100 6.94 -9.31 -5.67
N TRP A 101 5.75 -9.21 -6.25
CA TRP A 101 4.50 -8.85 -5.58
C TRP A 101 4.22 -9.82 -4.42
N ASP A 102 4.21 -11.11 -4.71
CA ASP A 102 3.91 -12.15 -3.72
C ASP A 102 4.90 -12.14 -2.54
N ILE A 103 6.20 -12.10 -2.84
CA ILE A 103 7.25 -12.13 -1.82
C ILE A 103 7.23 -10.86 -0.96
N LEU A 104 7.12 -9.70 -1.59
CA LEU A 104 7.19 -8.44 -0.85
C LEU A 104 5.96 -8.18 0.01
N LEU A 105 4.75 -8.56 -0.42
CA LEU A 105 3.56 -8.46 0.43
C LEU A 105 3.70 -9.30 1.69
N GLN A 106 4.14 -10.54 1.55
CA GLN A 106 4.37 -11.42 2.69
C GLN A 106 5.48 -10.88 3.61
N ALA A 107 6.57 -10.39 3.03
CA ALA A 107 7.65 -9.77 3.79
C ALA A 107 7.16 -8.56 4.60
N ARG A 108 6.32 -7.70 4.01
CA ARG A 108 5.73 -6.56 4.72
C ARG A 108 4.89 -6.99 5.93
N ALA A 109 4.15 -8.11 5.83
CA ALA A 109 3.38 -8.63 6.96
C ALA A 109 4.30 -9.09 8.09
N LEU A 110 5.35 -9.85 7.77
CA LEU A 110 6.28 -10.43 8.72
C LEU A 110 7.14 -9.37 9.43
N GLU A 111 7.81 -8.51 8.67
CA GLU A 111 8.74 -7.52 9.22
C GLU A 111 8.08 -6.41 10.05
N ASN A 112 6.79 -6.14 9.77
CA ASN A 112 6.02 -5.08 10.41
C ASN A 112 5.03 -5.60 11.45
N ILE A 113 4.92 -6.92 11.64
CA ILE A 113 3.95 -7.58 12.52
C ILE A 113 2.57 -6.92 12.36
N SER A 114 2.05 -6.96 11.12
CA SER A 114 0.78 -6.34 10.74
C SER A 114 0.03 -7.21 9.73
N TYR A 115 -1.27 -7.03 9.63
CA TYR A 115 -2.02 -7.56 8.50
C TYR A 115 -1.62 -6.81 7.22
N VAL A 116 -1.54 -7.54 6.11
CA VAL A 116 -1.27 -6.93 4.79
C VAL A 116 -2.31 -7.40 3.79
N CYS A 117 -2.91 -6.45 3.11
CA CYS A 117 -3.87 -6.70 2.02
C CYS A 117 -3.28 -6.12 0.73
N GLY A 118 -3.00 -6.99 -0.24
CA GLY A 118 -2.64 -6.61 -1.59
C GLY A 118 -3.81 -6.82 -2.53
N VAL A 119 -4.24 -5.76 -3.22
CA VAL A 119 -5.31 -5.82 -4.23
C VAL A 119 -4.72 -5.45 -5.58
N ASN A 120 -4.77 -6.40 -6.52
CA ASN A 120 -4.21 -6.23 -7.85
C ASN A 120 -5.26 -6.53 -8.93
N ARG A 121 -5.16 -5.83 -10.07
CA ARG A 121 -6.04 -6.06 -11.21
C ARG A 121 -5.71 -7.34 -11.96
N ILE A 122 -6.64 -7.78 -12.80
CA ILE A 122 -6.47 -8.76 -13.87
C ILE A 122 -6.60 -8.11 -15.24
N GLY A 123 -6.37 -8.89 -16.29
CA GLY A 123 -6.53 -8.47 -17.68
C GLY A 123 -5.31 -7.70 -18.21
N LYS A 124 -5.46 -7.04 -19.33
CA LYS A 124 -4.40 -6.25 -19.98
C LYS A 124 -4.58 -4.75 -19.70
N ASP A 125 -3.49 -4.03 -19.65
CA ASP A 125 -3.51 -2.57 -19.63
C ASP A 125 -3.54 -1.98 -21.07
N GLY A 126 -3.54 -0.66 -21.17
CA GLY A 126 -3.55 0.06 -22.45
C GLY A 126 -2.29 -0.15 -23.33
N ARG A 127 -1.29 -0.86 -22.82
CA ARG A 127 -0.07 -1.27 -23.55
C ARG A 127 -0.01 -2.78 -23.78
N ASP A 128 -1.14 -3.49 -23.66
CA ASP A 128 -1.24 -4.94 -23.77
C ASP A 128 -0.42 -5.74 -22.74
N ILE A 129 0.03 -5.11 -21.66
CA ILE A 129 0.77 -5.78 -20.59
C ILE A 129 -0.21 -6.59 -19.73
N PRO A 130 -0.01 -7.92 -19.58
CA PRO A 130 -0.94 -8.76 -18.85
C PRO A 130 -0.76 -8.64 -17.32
N HIS A 131 -1.88 -8.73 -16.61
CA HIS A 131 -2.01 -8.73 -15.14
C HIS A 131 -2.82 -9.96 -14.73
N SER A 132 -2.32 -10.73 -13.78
CA SER A 132 -2.95 -11.99 -13.35
C SER A 132 -3.67 -11.89 -11.99
N GLY A 133 -3.77 -10.71 -11.41
CA GLY A 133 -4.28 -10.59 -10.06
C GLY A 133 -3.24 -10.91 -9.00
N GLY A 134 -3.47 -11.95 -8.20
CA GLY A 134 -2.68 -12.25 -7.02
C GLY A 134 -3.06 -11.35 -5.84
N SER A 135 -4.34 -11.02 -5.77
CA SER A 135 -4.90 -10.35 -4.60
C SER A 135 -4.90 -11.30 -3.40
N VAL A 136 -4.43 -10.82 -2.25
CA VAL A 136 -4.18 -11.68 -1.08
C VAL A 136 -4.25 -10.87 0.20
N VAL A 137 -4.66 -11.52 1.28
CA VAL A 137 -4.56 -11.01 2.65
C VAL A 137 -3.64 -11.91 3.45
N TYR A 138 -2.61 -11.32 4.04
CA TYR A 138 -1.66 -12.00 4.93
C TYR A 138 -1.93 -11.67 6.41
N SER A 139 -1.76 -12.69 7.28
CA SER A 139 -1.68 -12.50 8.72
C SER A 139 -0.35 -11.84 9.12
N PRO A 140 -0.23 -11.32 10.36
CA PRO A 140 1.04 -10.82 10.90
C PRO A 140 2.17 -11.88 10.98
N LYS A 141 1.82 -13.16 10.77
CA LYS A 141 2.76 -14.29 10.71
C LYS A 141 3.06 -14.72 9.26
N GLY A 142 2.60 -13.97 8.27
CA GLY A 142 2.81 -14.27 6.86
C GLY A 142 1.93 -15.40 6.31
N GLU A 143 0.90 -15.84 7.04
CA GLU A 143 -0.05 -16.86 6.59
C GLU A 143 -1.07 -16.24 5.64
N VAL A 144 -1.45 -16.94 4.59
CA VAL A 144 -2.53 -16.51 3.69
C VAL A 144 -3.88 -16.70 4.39
N LEU A 145 -4.62 -15.60 4.60
CA LEU A 145 -5.95 -15.61 5.18
C LEU A 145 -7.05 -15.66 4.12
N ALA A 146 -6.82 -15.01 3.00
CA ALA A 146 -7.71 -15.04 1.83
C ALA A 146 -6.91 -14.74 0.57
N THR A 147 -7.35 -15.30 -0.55
CA THR A 147 -6.79 -15.04 -1.88
C THR A 147 -7.89 -15.13 -2.92
N VAL A 148 -7.65 -14.51 -4.07
CA VAL A 148 -8.47 -14.63 -5.27
C VAL A 148 -7.68 -15.45 -6.28
N PRO A 149 -8.29 -16.42 -6.99
CA PRO A 149 -7.62 -17.17 -8.04
C PRO A 149 -7.02 -16.26 -9.12
N ASP A 150 -5.92 -16.70 -9.72
CA ASP A 150 -5.28 -15.94 -10.78
C ASP A 150 -6.16 -15.86 -12.03
N ASN A 151 -6.18 -14.69 -12.65
CA ASN A 151 -6.95 -14.38 -13.85
C ASN A 151 -8.48 -14.44 -13.67
N GLU A 152 -8.96 -14.44 -12.44
CA GLU A 152 -10.39 -14.43 -12.13
C GLU A 152 -10.82 -13.11 -11.50
N GLU A 153 -11.96 -12.59 -11.92
CA GLU A 153 -12.65 -11.50 -11.23
C GLU A 153 -13.53 -12.09 -10.13
N ALA A 154 -13.11 -11.89 -8.88
CA ALA A 154 -13.80 -12.48 -7.74
C ALA A 154 -13.67 -11.61 -6.48
N ILE A 155 -14.46 -11.95 -5.47
CA ILE A 155 -14.45 -11.34 -4.14
C ILE A 155 -13.93 -12.38 -3.14
N ALA A 156 -12.92 -12.00 -2.36
CA ALA A 156 -12.46 -12.77 -1.22
C ALA A 156 -12.68 -11.99 0.07
N THR A 157 -13.05 -12.68 1.14
CA THR A 157 -13.29 -12.09 2.45
C THR A 157 -12.35 -12.73 3.48
N ALA A 158 -11.71 -11.90 4.30
CA ALA A 158 -10.91 -12.32 5.43
C ALA A 158 -11.43 -11.71 6.73
N SER A 159 -11.42 -12.48 7.80
CA SER A 159 -11.66 -11.97 9.15
C SER A 159 -10.33 -11.61 9.80
N LEU A 160 -10.19 -10.36 10.25
CA LEU A 160 -9.02 -9.86 10.94
C LEU A 160 -9.35 -9.67 12.43
N ASN A 161 -8.40 -10.01 13.32
CA ASN A 161 -8.59 -9.91 14.76
C ASN A 161 -7.56 -8.96 15.37
N LEU A 162 -8.00 -7.77 15.78
CA LEU A 162 -7.13 -6.75 16.34
C LEU A 162 -6.56 -7.16 17.69
N SER A 163 -7.35 -7.81 18.55
CA SER A 163 -6.88 -8.24 19.87
C SER A 163 -5.76 -9.30 19.74
N SER A 164 -5.91 -10.25 18.82
CA SER A 164 -4.86 -11.25 18.53
C SER A 164 -3.58 -10.61 17.99
N LEU A 165 -3.68 -9.56 17.16
CA LEU A 165 -2.51 -8.80 16.71
C LEU A 165 -1.81 -8.11 17.88
N GLN A 166 -2.57 -7.44 18.74
CA GLN A 166 -2.03 -6.74 19.92
C GLN A 166 -1.36 -7.73 20.88
N GLU A 167 -1.99 -8.87 21.13
CA GLU A 167 -1.41 -9.93 21.97
C GLU A 167 -0.11 -10.48 21.36
N PHE A 168 -0.06 -10.69 20.04
CA PHE A 168 1.16 -11.15 19.37
C PHE A 168 2.28 -10.12 19.50
N ARG A 169 2.01 -8.84 19.31
CA ARG A 169 2.98 -7.75 19.49
C ARG A 169 3.50 -7.62 20.93
N LEU A 170 2.66 -7.93 21.92
CA LEU A 170 3.09 -7.97 23.33
C LEU A 170 4.01 -9.17 23.60
N LYS A 171 3.70 -10.34 23.06
CA LYS A 171 4.48 -11.57 23.23
C LYS A 171 5.80 -11.53 22.45
N PHE A 172 5.84 -10.88 21.31
CA PHE A 172 7.00 -10.75 20.45
C PHE A 172 7.21 -9.25 20.06
N PRO A 173 7.80 -8.45 20.97
CA PRO A 173 7.89 -7.01 20.82
C PRO A 173 9.10 -6.58 19.95
N ALA A 174 9.33 -7.21 18.79
CA ALA A 174 10.48 -6.94 17.90
C ALA A 174 10.58 -5.46 17.46
N TRP A 175 9.48 -4.72 17.47
CA TRP A 175 9.47 -3.29 17.18
C TRP A 175 10.28 -2.44 18.18
N LYS A 176 10.51 -2.96 19.40
CA LYS A 176 11.33 -2.27 20.42
C LYS A 176 12.83 -2.35 20.14
N ASP A 177 13.23 -3.31 19.32
CA ASP A 177 14.64 -3.54 18.93
C ASP A 177 14.98 -2.86 17.60
N ALA A 178 14.00 -2.16 16.99
CA ALA A 178 14.17 -1.52 15.70
C ALA A 178 14.98 -0.23 15.83
N ASP A 179 15.81 0.04 14.82
CA ASP A 179 16.52 1.30 14.69
C ASP A 179 15.57 2.48 14.48
N GLU A 180 15.92 3.62 15.03
CA GLU A 180 15.28 4.89 14.74
C GLU A 180 15.84 5.48 13.44
N PHE A 181 14.96 6.01 12.59
CA PHE A 181 15.35 6.69 11.36
C PHE A 181 14.37 7.81 11.02
N VAL A 182 14.83 8.79 10.26
CA VAL A 182 14.01 9.88 9.75
C VAL A 182 14.02 9.85 8.23
N ILE A 183 12.83 9.86 7.63
CA ILE A 183 12.69 10.04 6.19
C ILE A 183 12.71 11.55 5.92
N SER A 184 13.84 12.07 5.47
CA SER A 184 13.92 13.47 5.05
C SER A 184 13.19 13.67 3.73
N SER A 185 12.24 14.58 3.69
CA SER A 185 11.65 15.08 2.46
C SER A 185 12.63 16.08 1.84
N ASN A 186 13.64 15.59 1.12
CA ASN A 186 14.43 16.50 0.30
C ASN A 186 13.56 17.01 -0.86
N ASN A 187 13.06 18.22 -0.71
CA ASN A 187 12.65 19.06 -1.84
C ASN A 187 13.91 19.56 -2.55
N SER A 188 14.78 18.66 -3.00
CA SER A 188 15.88 19.03 -3.89
C SER A 188 15.41 18.77 -5.31
N SER A 189 14.92 19.82 -5.92
CA SER A 189 14.92 20.00 -7.37
C SER A 189 16.29 19.58 -7.94
N GLN A 190 16.29 18.52 -8.73
CA GLN A 190 17.28 18.26 -9.76
C GLN A 190 16.55 18.08 -11.09
#